data_553f5279df59b694c24851db22080664
#
_entry.id   553f5279df59b694c24851db22080664
#
_cell.length_a   1.000
_cell.length_b   1.000
_cell.length_c   1.000
_cell.angle_alpha   90.00
_cell.angle_beta   90.00
_cell.angle_gamma   90.00
#
_symmetry.space_group_name_H-M   'P 1'
#
loop_
_entity.id
_entity.type
_entity.pdbx_description
1 polymer ?
#
loop_
_entity_poly.entity_id
_entity_poly.type
_entity_poly.pdbx_seq_one_letter_code
_entity_poly.pdbx_strand_id
1 'polypeptide(L)'
;GLEERDKNLAKTILKLFGAGPESAKMDEALINAIGPTRLAFWDCALSREWVKDMNERNIQLTETKMENMIDRIQGVAKNPRSIERVPAGAIFDFALTIRVHDGEDLLGIVYEGLKLLELTGLGGSGSRGYGKVKFPSLALDGKDVHDLLEKVNFSEAT
;
A
#
# COMPACT_ATOMS: atom_id res chain seq x y z
N GLY A 1 25.27 -10.49 12.68
CA GLY A 1 25.04 -9.97 11.32
C GLY A 1 23.71 -10.50 10.80
N LEU A 2 23.15 -9.82 9.80
CA LEU A 2 21.94 -10.30 9.12
C LEU A 2 22.25 -11.64 8.45
N GLU A 3 21.28 -12.58 8.49
CA GLU A 3 21.36 -13.81 7.74
C GLU A 3 21.40 -13.51 6.22
N GLU A 4 21.94 -14.43 5.43
CA GLU A 4 22.03 -14.25 3.98
C GLU A 4 20.66 -14.06 3.32
N ARG A 5 19.61 -14.72 3.85
CA ARG A 5 18.23 -14.54 3.44
C ARG A 5 17.77 -13.09 3.60
N ASP A 6 18.05 -12.46 4.74
CA ASP A 6 17.66 -11.08 5.02
C ASP A 6 18.35 -10.08 4.11
N LYS A 7 19.63 -10.32 3.79
CA LYS A 7 20.39 -9.50 2.84
C LYS A 7 19.81 -9.58 1.43
N ASN A 8 19.42 -10.78 1.00
CA ASN A 8 18.81 -10.99 -0.31
C ASN A 8 17.43 -10.31 -0.40
N LEU A 9 16.61 -10.41 0.67
CA LEU A 9 15.33 -9.73 0.75
C LEU A 9 15.50 -8.21 0.72
N ALA A 10 16.43 -7.67 1.51
CA ALA A 10 16.72 -6.24 1.53
C ALA A 10 17.17 -5.73 0.14
N LYS A 11 18.03 -6.50 -0.55
CA LYS A 11 18.45 -6.18 -1.92
C LYS A 11 17.27 -6.19 -2.90
N THR A 12 16.37 -7.15 -2.77
CA THR A 12 15.15 -7.22 -3.61
C THR A 12 14.23 -6.04 -3.36
N ILE A 13 14.03 -5.64 -2.11
CA ILE A 13 13.25 -4.44 -1.76
C ILE A 13 13.89 -3.18 -2.36
N LEU A 14 15.20 -3.05 -2.28
CA LEU A 14 15.93 -1.93 -2.90
C LEU A 14 15.78 -1.92 -4.43
N LYS A 15 15.78 -3.08 -5.09
CA LYS A 15 15.49 -3.17 -6.52
C LYS A 15 14.07 -2.72 -6.86
N LEU A 16 13.09 -3.11 -6.06
CA LEU A 16 11.69 -2.75 -6.29
C LEU A 16 11.44 -1.26 -6.12
N PHE A 17 11.84 -0.69 -4.98
CA PHE A 17 11.48 0.66 -4.57
C PHE A 17 12.59 1.69 -4.74
N GLY A 18 13.82 1.24 -4.99
CA GLY A 18 14.99 2.11 -5.05
C GLY A 18 15.56 2.40 -3.65
N ALA A 19 16.61 3.19 -3.64
CA ALA A 19 17.30 3.63 -2.44
C ALA A 19 17.03 5.13 -2.19
N GLY A 20 16.87 5.50 -0.92
CA GLY A 20 16.61 6.89 -0.54
C GLY A 20 17.85 7.80 -0.67
N PRO A 21 17.73 9.12 -0.39
CA PRO A 21 18.84 10.09 -0.51
C PRO A 21 20.08 9.74 0.32
N GLU A 22 19.92 8.99 1.40
CA GLU A 22 21.04 8.53 2.24
C GLU A 22 21.86 7.41 1.59
N SER A 23 21.39 6.87 0.48
CA SER A 23 22.11 5.85 -0.30
C SER A 23 23.39 6.35 -0.93
N ALA A 24 23.65 7.66 -0.94
CA ALA A 24 24.96 8.22 -1.31
C ALA A 24 26.13 7.64 -0.48
N LYS A 25 25.85 6.98 0.64
CA LYS A 25 26.79 6.24 1.48
C LYS A 25 26.87 4.75 1.15
N MET A 26 26.08 4.26 0.20
CA MET A 26 26.11 2.85 -0.21
C MET A 26 27.31 2.61 -1.12
N ASP A 27 27.83 1.39 -1.05
CA ASP A 27 28.90 0.93 -1.94
C ASP A 27 28.44 1.03 -3.41
N GLU A 28 29.27 1.60 -4.26
CA GLU A 28 29.02 1.76 -5.69
C GLU A 28 28.71 0.42 -6.38
N ALA A 29 29.36 -0.66 -5.95
CA ALA A 29 29.08 -2.00 -6.45
C ALA A 29 27.65 -2.46 -6.14
N LEU A 30 27.13 -2.11 -4.97
CA LEU A 30 25.74 -2.40 -4.59
C LEU A 30 24.75 -1.57 -5.40
N ILE A 31 25.04 -0.26 -5.60
CA ILE A 31 24.19 0.62 -6.41
C ILE A 31 24.08 0.09 -7.83
N ASN A 32 25.21 -0.30 -8.43
CA ASN A 32 25.25 -0.87 -9.77
C ASN A 32 24.51 -2.22 -9.87
N ALA A 33 24.57 -3.05 -8.82
CA ALA A 33 23.87 -4.32 -8.75
C ALA A 33 22.34 -4.18 -8.55
N ILE A 34 21.89 -3.11 -7.91
CA ILE A 34 20.48 -2.77 -7.76
C ILE A 34 19.92 -2.25 -9.09
N GLY A 35 20.62 -1.32 -9.73
CA GLY A 35 20.20 -0.66 -10.96
C GLY A 35 18.94 0.20 -10.78
N PRO A 36 18.21 0.52 -11.87
CA PRO A 36 17.00 1.34 -11.80
C PRO A 36 15.86 0.61 -11.08
N THR A 37 14.98 1.38 -10.44
CA THR A 37 13.79 0.84 -9.75
C THR A 37 12.90 0.03 -10.67
N ARG A 38 12.37 -1.07 -10.15
CA ARG A 38 11.50 -1.98 -10.90
C ARG A 38 10.04 -1.58 -10.84
N LEU A 39 9.57 -0.98 -9.73
CA LEU A 39 8.19 -0.58 -9.56
C LEU A 39 7.98 0.89 -9.93
N ALA A 40 6.90 1.15 -10.65
CA ALA A 40 6.34 2.48 -10.84
C ALA A 40 4.86 2.43 -10.48
N PHE A 41 4.45 3.33 -9.57
CA PHE A 41 3.07 3.48 -9.14
C PHE A 41 2.44 4.63 -9.91
N TRP A 42 1.20 4.44 -10.31
CA TRP A 42 0.40 5.45 -10.98
C TRP A 42 -0.61 6.04 -10.00
N ASP A 43 -1.12 7.22 -10.31
CA ASP A 43 -2.17 7.83 -9.50
C ASP A 43 -3.40 6.94 -9.48
N CYS A 44 -3.91 6.67 -8.27
CA CYS A 44 -5.14 5.92 -8.06
C CYS A 44 -6.32 6.88 -8.09
N ALA A 45 -6.98 6.96 -9.24
CA ALA A 45 -8.22 7.73 -9.37
C ALA A 45 -9.40 6.97 -8.72
N LEU A 46 -10.41 7.72 -8.26
CA LEU A 46 -11.68 7.10 -7.93
C LEU A 46 -12.31 6.48 -9.18
N SER A 47 -12.86 5.28 -9.08
CA SER A 47 -13.55 4.61 -10.17
C SER A 47 -14.69 5.49 -10.70
N ARG A 48 -14.75 5.60 -12.03
CA ARG A 48 -15.76 6.43 -12.70
C ARG A 48 -17.18 5.95 -12.40
N GLU A 49 -17.37 4.63 -12.33
CA GLU A 49 -18.65 4.01 -12.01
C GLU A 49 -19.07 4.34 -10.58
N TRP A 50 -18.13 4.25 -9.63
CA TRP A 50 -18.39 4.60 -8.25
C TRP A 50 -18.73 6.09 -8.09
N VAL A 51 -17.98 6.98 -8.72
CA VAL A 51 -18.25 8.43 -8.70
C VAL A 51 -19.63 8.74 -9.31
N LYS A 52 -19.98 8.08 -10.41
CA LYS A 52 -21.29 8.25 -11.05
C LYS A 52 -22.44 7.83 -10.12
N ASP A 53 -22.34 6.63 -9.48
CA ASP A 53 -23.33 6.16 -8.51
C ASP A 53 -23.51 7.14 -7.33
N MET A 54 -22.41 7.64 -6.77
CA MET A 54 -22.45 8.63 -5.69
C MET A 54 -23.17 9.92 -6.12
N ASN A 55 -22.87 10.43 -7.32
CA ASN A 55 -23.51 11.62 -7.86
C ASN A 55 -25.01 11.42 -8.12
N GLU A 56 -25.41 10.29 -8.69
CA GLU A 56 -26.82 9.94 -8.93
C GLU A 56 -27.62 9.84 -7.61
N ARG A 57 -26.97 9.40 -6.55
CA ARG A 57 -27.54 9.30 -5.20
C ARG A 57 -27.40 10.58 -4.39
N ASN A 58 -26.80 11.62 -4.94
CA ASN A 58 -26.49 12.89 -4.29
C ASN A 58 -25.70 12.70 -2.96
N ILE A 59 -24.74 11.78 -2.97
CA ILE A 59 -23.85 11.48 -1.84
C ILE A 59 -22.49 12.14 -2.10
N GLN A 60 -21.92 12.76 -1.07
CA GLN A 60 -20.58 13.36 -1.16
C GLN A 60 -19.49 12.30 -1.29
N LEU A 61 -18.41 12.63 -2.02
CA LEU A 61 -17.26 11.72 -2.21
C LEU A 61 -16.36 11.64 -0.99
N THR A 62 -16.57 12.50 -0.01
CA THR A 62 -15.87 12.50 1.29
C THR A 62 -16.88 12.55 2.43
N GLU A 63 -16.48 12.09 3.60
CA GLU A 63 -17.25 12.19 4.83
C GLU A 63 -16.44 12.89 5.93
N THR A 64 -17.12 13.63 6.77
CA THR A 64 -16.52 14.30 7.93
C THR A 64 -16.75 13.47 9.19
N LYS A 65 -15.66 13.07 9.84
CA LYS A 65 -15.70 12.41 11.15
C LYS A 65 -15.27 13.37 12.25
N MET A 66 -16.11 13.51 13.25
CA MET A 66 -15.76 14.25 14.47
C MET A 66 -14.99 13.34 15.43
N GLU A 67 -13.86 13.83 15.89
CA GLU A 67 -13.03 13.16 16.90
C GLU A 67 -12.76 14.13 18.06
N ASN A 68 -12.69 13.60 19.27
CA ASN A 68 -12.24 14.33 20.44
C ASN A 68 -11.30 13.48 21.28
N MET A 69 -10.55 14.12 22.14
CA MET A 69 -9.72 13.49 23.14
C MET A 69 -10.45 13.55 24.48
N ILE A 70 -10.51 12.45 25.20
CA ILE A 70 -11.09 12.41 26.53
C ILE A 70 -9.96 12.61 27.55
N ASP A 71 -10.08 13.67 28.36
CA ASP A 71 -9.25 13.82 29.55
C ASP A 71 -9.70 12.78 30.57
N ARG A 72 -8.86 11.79 30.80
CA ARG A 72 -9.19 10.66 31.69
C ARG A 72 -9.26 11.05 33.16
N ILE A 73 -8.65 12.17 33.56
CA ILE A 73 -8.66 12.68 34.94
C ILE A 73 -9.94 13.45 35.20
N GLN A 74 -10.33 14.31 34.26
CA GLN A 74 -11.49 15.19 34.41
C GLN A 74 -12.77 14.61 33.80
N GLY A 75 -12.68 13.52 33.03
CA GLY A 75 -13.81 12.89 32.37
C GLY A 75 -14.47 13.72 31.26
N VAL A 76 -13.80 14.78 30.78
CA VAL A 76 -14.36 15.71 29.80
C VAL A 76 -13.71 15.57 28.44
N ALA A 77 -14.50 15.85 27.39
CA ALA A 77 -13.98 15.90 26.02
C ALA A 77 -13.14 17.16 25.81
N LYS A 78 -11.95 16.99 25.27
CA LYS A 78 -11.01 18.07 24.92
C LYS A 78 -10.62 17.99 23.44
N ASN A 79 -10.27 19.15 22.87
CA ASN A 79 -9.75 19.27 21.52
C ASN A 79 -10.64 18.60 20.45
N PRO A 80 -11.91 18.97 20.32
CA PRO A 80 -12.76 18.48 19.24
C PRO A 80 -12.14 18.89 17.89
N ARG A 81 -12.06 17.94 16.96
CA ARG A 81 -11.56 18.18 15.62
C ARG A 81 -12.42 17.43 14.63
N SER A 82 -12.60 18.00 13.46
CA SER A 82 -13.19 17.32 12.31
C SER A 82 -12.10 16.83 11.38
N ILE A 83 -12.23 15.59 10.92
CA ILE A 83 -11.33 14.98 9.95
C ILE A 83 -12.16 14.61 8.74
N GLU A 84 -11.78 15.15 7.60
CA GLU A 84 -12.33 14.71 6.33
C GLU A 84 -11.62 13.43 5.87
N ARG A 85 -12.40 12.45 5.42
CA ARG A 85 -11.89 11.17 4.96
C ARG A 85 -12.71 10.60 3.81
N VAL A 86 -12.11 9.67 3.10
CA VAL A 86 -12.79 8.86 2.09
C VAL A 86 -13.78 7.91 2.79
N PRO A 87 -15.03 7.82 2.36
CA PRO A 87 -16.02 6.92 2.95
C PRO A 87 -15.69 5.46 2.68
N ALA A 88 -16.18 4.58 3.56
CA ALA A 88 -16.05 3.15 3.36
C ALA A 88 -16.77 2.72 2.07
N GLY A 89 -16.18 1.78 1.34
CA GLY A 89 -16.72 1.29 0.06
C GLY A 89 -16.34 2.14 -1.15
N ALA A 90 -15.53 3.18 -1.00
CA ALA A 90 -14.97 3.89 -2.15
C ALA A 90 -14.08 2.95 -2.99
N ILE A 91 -14.22 3.03 -4.30
CA ILE A 91 -13.47 2.20 -5.25
C ILE A 91 -12.47 3.07 -5.99
N PHE A 92 -11.22 2.61 -6.02
CA PHE A 92 -10.12 3.26 -6.72
C PHE A 92 -9.58 2.36 -7.82
N ASP A 93 -9.23 2.96 -8.94
CA ASP A 93 -8.52 2.29 -10.03
C ASP A 93 -7.02 2.27 -9.70
N PHE A 94 -6.55 1.12 -9.24
CA PHE A 94 -5.15 0.92 -8.88
C PHE A 94 -4.36 0.40 -10.07
N ALA A 95 -3.21 1.01 -10.33
CA ALA A 95 -2.28 0.52 -11.34
C ALA A 95 -0.82 0.66 -10.88
N LEU A 96 -0.03 -0.35 -11.16
CA LEU A 96 1.42 -0.32 -11.04
C LEU A 96 2.06 -0.97 -12.27
N THR A 97 3.28 -0.56 -12.55
CA THR A 97 4.10 -1.20 -13.59
C THR A 97 5.32 -1.82 -12.94
N ILE A 98 5.62 -3.06 -13.33
CA ILE A 98 6.84 -3.74 -12.92
C ILE A 98 7.77 -3.92 -14.14
N ARG A 99 9.01 -3.50 -14.00
CA ARG A 99 10.07 -3.76 -14.98
C ARG A 99 10.83 -5.00 -14.55
N VAL A 100 10.92 -5.97 -15.44
CA VAL A 100 11.68 -7.21 -15.21
C VAL A 100 12.95 -7.16 -16.06
N HIS A 101 14.10 -7.38 -15.45
CA HIS A 101 15.39 -7.46 -16.12
C HIS A 101 16.00 -8.85 -15.91
N ASP A 102 16.64 -9.37 -16.97
CA ASP A 102 17.47 -10.59 -16.91
C ASP A 102 16.81 -11.80 -16.23
N GLY A 103 15.50 -12.00 -16.44
CA GLY A 103 14.78 -13.13 -15.87
C GLY A 103 14.52 -13.03 -14.35
N GLU A 104 14.58 -11.83 -13.77
CA GLU A 104 14.20 -11.63 -12.38
C GLU A 104 12.76 -12.09 -12.12
N ASP A 105 12.54 -12.86 -11.07
CA ASP A 105 11.19 -13.16 -10.55
C ASP A 105 10.91 -12.28 -9.33
N LEU A 106 10.10 -11.25 -9.55
CA LEU A 106 9.75 -10.25 -8.53
C LEU A 106 8.24 -10.26 -8.21
N LEU A 107 7.45 -11.04 -8.94
CA LEU A 107 5.98 -11.00 -8.78
C LEU A 107 5.55 -11.53 -7.42
N GLY A 108 6.19 -12.57 -6.91
CA GLY A 108 5.88 -13.13 -5.60
C GLY A 108 5.93 -12.08 -4.49
N ILE A 109 7.04 -11.32 -4.41
CA ILE A 109 7.20 -10.27 -3.38
C ILE A 109 6.25 -9.07 -3.61
N VAL A 110 5.85 -8.80 -4.85
CA VAL A 110 4.83 -7.77 -5.12
C VAL A 110 3.47 -8.22 -4.59
N TYR A 111 3.06 -9.47 -4.80
CA TYR A 111 1.82 -10.00 -4.22
C TYR A 111 1.86 -10.01 -2.69
N GLU A 112 2.99 -10.36 -2.09
CA GLU A 112 3.19 -10.25 -0.64
C GLU A 112 3.00 -8.81 -0.16
N GLY A 113 3.57 -7.83 -0.87
CA GLY A 113 3.40 -6.41 -0.55
C GLY A 113 1.95 -5.93 -0.66
N LEU A 114 1.22 -6.34 -1.69
CA LEU A 114 -0.21 -6.02 -1.84
C LEU A 114 -1.05 -6.68 -0.73
N LYS A 115 -0.77 -7.94 -0.40
CA LYS A 115 -1.45 -8.63 0.71
C LYS A 115 -1.15 -7.98 2.06
N LEU A 116 0.07 -7.52 2.26
CA LEU A 116 0.47 -6.79 3.46
C LEU A 116 -0.31 -5.46 3.58
N LEU A 117 -0.56 -4.76 2.48
CA LEU A 117 -1.41 -3.56 2.47
C LEU A 117 -2.85 -3.86 2.92
N GLU A 118 -3.44 -5.00 2.53
CA GLU A 118 -4.76 -5.40 3.02
C GLU A 118 -4.77 -5.62 4.55
N LEU A 119 -3.68 -6.15 5.10
CA LEU A 119 -3.55 -6.41 6.54
C LEU A 119 -3.26 -5.14 7.35
N THR A 120 -2.40 -4.27 6.84
CA THR A 120 -1.92 -3.09 7.57
C THR A 120 -2.72 -1.82 7.26
N GLY A 121 -3.27 -1.72 6.04
CA GLY A 121 -3.97 -0.54 5.56
C GLY A 121 -3.06 0.50 4.90
N LEU A 122 -3.67 1.53 4.34
CA LEU A 122 -3.03 2.61 3.59
C LEU A 122 -3.34 3.96 4.24
N GLY A 123 -2.37 4.89 4.22
CA GLY A 123 -2.54 6.25 4.72
C GLY A 123 -2.34 6.40 6.21
N GLY A 124 -2.90 7.47 6.78
CA GLY A 124 -2.73 7.83 8.17
C GLY A 124 -3.83 7.30 9.10
N SER A 125 -3.56 7.40 10.41
CA SER A 125 -4.54 7.06 11.47
C SER A 125 -5.01 5.60 11.47
N GLY A 126 -4.17 4.65 11.01
CA GLY A 126 -4.48 3.22 11.01
C GLY A 126 -4.86 2.67 12.37
N SER A 127 -4.24 3.15 13.46
CA SER A 127 -4.58 2.79 14.85
C SER A 127 -6.02 3.19 15.26
N ARG A 128 -6.68 4.05 14.47
CA ARG A 128 -8.08 4.48 14.65
C ARG A 128 -9.04 3.81 13.68
N GLY A 129 -8.56 2.77 12.97
CA GLY A 129 -9.33 1.98 12.02
C GLY A 129 -9.53 2.62 10.65
N TYR A 130 -8.67 3.60 10.28
CA TYR A 130 -8.67 4.18 8.94
C TYR A 130 -7.81 3.38 7.96
N GLY A 131 -8.05 3.62 6.68
CA GLY A 131 -7.19 3.16 5.60
C GLY A 131 -7.26 1.68 5.29
N LYS A 132 -8.24 0.95 5.78
CA LYS A 132 -8.44 -0.46 5.38
C LYS A 132 -8.76 -0.54 3.90
N VAL A 133 -8.00 -1.35 3.17
CA VAL A 133 -8.15 -1.56 1.72
C VAL A 133 -8.29 -3.04 1.43
N LYS A 134 -8.88 -3.34 0.27
CA LYS A 134 -8.94 -4.68 -0.33
C LYS A 134 -8.74 -4.57 -1.82
N PHE A 135 -8.17 -5.60 -2.41
CA PHE A 135 -8.07 -5.79 -3.85
C PHE A 135 -9.09 -6.84 -4.29
N PRO A 136 -10.36 -6.47 -4.60
CA PRO A 136 -11.39 -7.44 -4.97
C PRO A 136 -11.16 -8.11 -6.31
N SER A 137 -10.28 -7.54 -7.13
CA SER A 137 -9.79 -8.10 -8.38
C SER A 137 -8.37 -7.63 -8.64
N LEU A 138 -7.57 -8.43 -9.30
CA LEU A 138 -6.22 -8.10 -9.72
C LEU A 138 -5.94 -8.73 -11.07
N ALA A 139 -5.44 -7.93 -12.01
CA ALA A 139 -5.04 -8.40 -13.33
C ALA A 139 -3.58 -8.02 -13.62
N LEU A 140 -2.84 -8.93 -14.25
CA LEU A 140 -1.50 -8.71 -14.78
C LEU A 140 -1.56 -8.86 -16.32
N ASP A 141 -1.24 -7.80 -17.04
CA ASP A 141 -1.30 -7.76 -18.51
C ASP A 141 -2.65 -8.26 -19.05
N GLY A 142 -3.74 -7.86 -18.40
CA GLY A 142 -5.12 -8.23 -18.79
C GLY A 142 -5.55 -9.64 -18.38
N LYS A 143 -4.71 -10.42 -17.72
CA LYS A 143 -5.05 -11.74 -17.19
C LYS A 143 -5.38 -11.64 -15.71
N ASP A 144 -6.48 -12.24 -15.29
CA ASP A 144 -6.85 -12.35 -13.90
C ASP A 144 -5.79 -13.16 -13.12
N VAL A 145 -5.27 -12.55 -12.05
CA VAL A 145 -4.28 -13.14 -11.15
C VAL A 145 -4.69 -13.00 -9.68
N HIS A 146 -5.95 -12.68 -9.42
CA HIS A 146 -6.46 -12.47 -8.06
C HIS A 146 -6.23 -13.70 -7.16
N ASP A 147 -6.40 -14.90 -7.70
CA ASP A 147 -6.12 -16.15 -6.99
C ASP A 147 -4.67 -16.26 -6.48
N LEU A 148 -3.70 -15.63 -7.15
CA LEU A 148 -2.32 -15.62 -6.70
C LEU A 148 -2.14 -14.73 -5.46
N LEU A 149 -2.85 -13.59 -5.41
CA LEU A 149 -2.88 -12.72 -4.24
C LEU A 149 -3.53 -13.43 -3.04
N GLU A 150 -4.64 -14.13 -3.25
CA GLU A 150 -5.35 -14.84 -2.17
C GLU A 150 -4.56 -16.03 -1.60
N LYS A 151 -3.67 -16.63 -2.38
CA LYS A 151 -2.77 -17.70 -1.92
C LYS A 151 -1.58 -17.23 -1.11
N VAL A 152 -1.33 -15.92 -1.05
CA VAL A 152 -0.25 -15.38 -0.21
C VAL A 152 -0.58 -15.59 1.26
N ASN A 153 0.24 -16.38 1.93
CA ASN A 153 0.16 -16.61 3.36
C ASN A 153 1.48 -16.19 4.00
N PHE A 154 1.40 -15.33 4.99
CA PHE A 154 2.55 -15.05 5.84
C PHE A 154 2.63 -16.19 6.86
N SER A 155 3.57 -17.12 6.65
CA SER A 155 3.89 -18.08 7.70
C SER A 155 4.38 -17.31 8.93
N GLU A 156 3.77 -17.56 10.08
CA GLU A 156 4.27 -17.03 11.34
C GLU A 156 5.75 -17.38 11.45
N ALA A 157 6.58 -16.35 11.56
CA ALA A 157 7.97 -16.53 11.93
C ALA A 157 7.98 -17.01 13.40
N THR A 158 8.06 -18.32 13.58
CA THR A 158 8.32 -18.95 14.87
C THR A 158 9.74 -18.70 15.29
#